data_138ac84c9e10c4d2356e21149202be43
#
_entry.id   138ac84c9e10c4d2356e21149202be43
#
_cell.length_a   1.000
_cell.length_b   1.000
_cell.length_c   1.000
_cell.angle_alpha   90.00
_cell.angle_beta   90.00
_cell.angle_gamma   90.00
#
_symmetry.space_group_name_H-M   'P 1'
#
loop_
_entity.id
_entity.type
_entity.pdbx_description
1 polymer ?
#
loop_
_entity_poly.entity_id
_entity_poly.type
_entity_poly.pdbx_seq_one_letter_code
_entity_poly.pdbx_strand_id
1 'polypeptide(L)'
;MKKLIVILVLFLNFSSQALSRELSCKDNPKCKNFPKVTKIQGIKYPLTMVQKQKGEKPTGDDYYIFHFKPLDKKPSPYVVIIPTSGGISEAAAVTKERYAKKLLQKGFGVIILDIFYNTGITKGTITRGPASSMGALSSIEYLKSEFPNLTNNKFGIVGGSRGGMTVLSLAGELIRENYLYKNVKHWFDAGVAFYPSCGKQKLLMPVVVFIGELDEWVSSINCKMWKNRDPEQILSGMLQIFIYKNAHHGFNRELHKKLVRSTEKSHDYVGRASQYNEKADKDSEIKMIEFFEKKLKLH
;
A
#
# COMPACT_ATOMS: atom_id res chain seq x y z
N MET A 1 -19.70 -52.62 -48.14
CA MET A 1 -18.67 -51.54 -48.03
C MET A 1 -19.15 -50.54 -46.98
N LYS A 2 -18.61 -50.64 -45.75
CA LYS A 2 -18.95 -49.71 -44.64
C LYS A 2 -17.96 -48.56 -44.69
N LYS A 3 -18.43 -47.33 -44.93
CA LYS A 3 -17.62 -46.14 -44.87
C LYS A 3 -17.40 -45.77 -43.41
N LEU A 4 -16.14 -45.86 -42.96
CA LEU A 4 -15.69 -45.40 -41.65
C LEU A 4 -15.55 -43.86 -41.68
N ILE A 5 -16.41 -43.15 -40.98
CA ILE A 5 -16.31 -41.72 -40.82
C ILE A 5 -15.37 -41.48 -39.62
N VAL A 6 -14.16 -41.03 -39.89
CA VAL A 6 -13.21 -40.60 -38.88
C VAL A 6 -13.58 -39.16 -38.48
N ILE A 7 -14.18 -39.01 -37.32
CA ILE A 7 -14.40 -37.70 -36.73
C ILE A 7 -13.09 -37.26 -36.07
N LEU A 8 -12.38 -36.37 -36.76
CA LEU A 8 -11.20 -35.69 -36.20
C LEU A 8 -11.66 -34.70 -35.17
N VAL A 9 -11.65 -35.09 -33.89
CA VAL A 9 -11.87 -34.15 -32.76
C VAL A 9 -10.60 -33.35 -32.60
N LEU A 10 -10.60 -32.15 -33.16
CA LEU A 10 -9.60 -31.11 -32.84
C LEU A 10 -9.79 -30.69 -31.39
N PHE A 11 -9.03 -31.27 -30.48
CA PHE A 11 -8.80 -30.72 -29.15
C PHE A 11 -8.08 -29.37 -29.32
N LEU A 12 -8.87 -28.31 -29.47
CA LEU A 12 -8.35 -26.98 -29.17
C LEU A 12 -7.93 -26.97 -27.70
N ASN A 13 -6.66 -27.22 -27.48
CA ASN A 13 -6.01 -26.88 -26.23
C ASN A 13 -6.12 -25.36 -26.07
N PHE A 14 -7.23 -24.88 -25.55
CA PHE A 14 -7.24 -23.62 -24.83
C PHE A 14 -6.34 -23.84 -23.60
N SER A 15 -5.03 -23.68 -23.79
CA SER A 15 -4.18 -23.33 -22.69
C SER A 15 -4.74 -22.04 -22.12
N SER A 16 -5.51 -22.16 -21.06
CA SER A 16 -5.78 -21.07 -20.17
C SER A 16 -4.41 -20.66 -19.63
N GLN A 17 -3.69 -19.83 -20.37
CA GLN A 17 -2.69 -18.95 -19.80
C GLN A 17 -3.48 -18.11 -18.80
N ALA A 18 -3.54 -18.61 -17.56
CA ALA A 18 -3.88 -17.78 -16.43
C ALA A 18 -2.89 -16.62 -16.53
N LEU A 19 -3.36 -15.44 -17.00
CA LEU A 19 -2.57 -14.24 -17.02
C LEU A 19 -1.92 -14.14 -15.65
N SER A 20 -0.61 -14.33 -15.63
CA SER A 20 0.18 -14.13 -14.43
C SER A 20 -0.04 -12.70 -14.04
N ARG A 21 -0.76 -12.49 -12.94
CA ARG A 21 -1.10 -11.15 -12.48
C ARG A 21 0.22 -10.50 -12.09
N GLU A 22 0.69 -9.56 -12.90
CA GLU A 22 1.88 -8.79 -12.60
C GLU A 22 1.67 -8.06 -11.28
N LEU A 23 2.52 -8.39 -10.30
CA LEU A 23 2.47 -7.80 -8.95
C LEU A 23 3.45 -6.63 -8.82
N SER A 24 4.27 -6.40 -9.84
CA SER A 24 5.38 -5.46 -9.84
C SER A 24 5.34 -4.56 -11.08
N CYS A 25 5.95 -3.40 -10.95
CA CYS A 25 6.18 -2.49 -12.09
C CYS A 25 7.26 -2.99 -13.06
N LYS A 26 7.96 -4.07 -12.79
CA LYS A 26 9.08 -4.54 -13.63
C LYS A 26 8.68 -4.70 -15.09
N ASP A 27 7.53 -5.33 -15.33
CA ASP A 27 7.02 -5.61 -16.67
C ASP A 27 5.60 -5.02 -16.90
N ASN A 28 5.16 -4.11 -16.03
CA ASN A 28 3.84 -3.51 -16.10
C ASN A 28 3.84 -2.25 -16.98
N PRO A 29 3.19 -2.28 -18.17
CA PRO A 29 3.17 -1.14 -19.10
C PRO A 29 2.51 0.11 -18.53
N LYS A 30 1.69 -0.01 -17.48
CA LYS A 30 1.08 1.13 -16.79
C LYS A 30 2.06 1.89 -15.91
N CYS A 31 3.25 1.34 -15.66
CA CYS A 31 4.31 2.03 -14.91
C CYS A 31 5.27 2.83 -15.82
N LYS A 32 5.01 2.93 -17.12
CA LYS A 32 5.91 3.61 -18.09
C LYS A 32 6.24 5.07 -17.72
N ASN A 33 5.35 5.73 -16.99
CA ASN A 33 5.53 7.11 -16.54
C ASN A 33 6.18 7.22 -15.15
N PHE A 34 6.50 6.08 -14.52
CA PHE A 34 7.20 6.10 -13.25
C PHE A 34 8.67 6.46 -13.47
N PRO A 35 9.33 7.11 -12.49
CA PRO A 35 10.77 7.31 -12.53
C PRO A 35 11.51 5.96 -12.61
N LYS A 36 12.80 6.01 -12.94
CA LYS A 36 13.65 4.82 -12.89
C LYS A 36 13.59 4.21 -11.48
N VAL A 37 13.44 2.89 -11.42
CA VAL A 37 13.47 2.16 -10.17
C VAL A 37 14.81 2.33 -9.48
N THR A 38 14.78 2.54 -8.17
CA THR A 38 15.96 2.64 -7.31
C THR A 38 15.93 1.50 -6.30
N LYS A 39 17.02 0.76 -6.21
CA LYS A 39 17.24 -0.21 -5.15
C LYS A 39 17.72 0.53 -3.91
N ILE A 40 17.10 0.29 -2.77
CA ILE A 40 17.51 0.84 -1.48
C ILE A 40 17.82 -0.28 -0.51
N GLN A 41 18.79 -0.06 0.37
CA GLN A 41 19.09 -0.99 1.44
C GLN A 41 18.10 -0.81 2.59
N GLY A 42 17.55 -1.90 3.09
CA GLY A 42 16.64 -1.91 4.20
C GLY A 42 17.34 -1.66 5.54
N ILE A 43 16.55 -1.18 6.50
CA ILE A 43 16.97 -1.10 7.90
C ILE A 43 17.39 -2.48 8.37
N LYS A 44 18.57 -2.56 8.98
CA LYS A 44 19.11 -3.83 9.48
C LYS A 44 18.27 -4.36 10.64
N TYR A 45 17.88 -5.62 10.55
CA TYR A 45 17.19 -6.30 11.63
C TYR A 45 18.10 -6.45 12.86
N PRO A 46 17.55 -6.36 14.08
CA PRO A 46 18.30 -6.62 15.30
C PRO A 46 18.67 -8.11 15.37
N LEU A 47 19.89 -8.40 15.81
CA LEU A 47 20.34 -9.80 15.98
C LEU A 47 19.75 -10.40 17.25
N THR A 48 19.26 -11.64 17.14
CA THR A 48 18.94 -12.48 18.30
C THR A 48 20.19 -12.79 19.13
N MET A 49 20.01 -13.24 20.36
CA MET A 49 21.15 -13.65 21.22
C MET A 49 22.00 -14.73 20.55
N VAL A 50 21.37 -15.73 19.93
CA VAL A 50 22.08 -16.82 19.22
C VAL A 50 22.91 -16.31 18.06
N GLN A 51 22.35 -15.39 17.27
CA GLN A 51 23.06 -14.77 16.15
C GLN A 51 24.27 -13.96 16.60
N LYS A 52 24.12 -13.19 17.71
CA LYS A 52 25.24 -12.44 18.33
C LYS A 52 26.35 -13.38 18.79
N GLN A 53 26.00 -14.49 19.44
CA GLN A 53 26.97 -15.49 19.89
C GLN A 53 27.72 -16.14 18.73
N LYS A 54 27.07 -16.31 17.57
CA LYS A 54 27.70 -16.81 16.34
C LYS A 54 28.51 -15.77 15.57
N GLY A 55 28.59 -14.53 16.05
CA GLY A 55 29.29 -13.44 15.37
C GLY A 55 28.64 -12.98 14.05
N GLU A 56 27.33 -13.27 13.86
CA GLU A 56 26.61 -12.87 12.65
C GLU A 56 26.52 -11.32 12.58
N LYS A 57 26.51 -10.80 11.34
CA LYS A 57 26.31 -9.36 11.11
C LYS A 57 24.83 -9.06 10.88
N PRO A 58 24.32 -7.92 11.37
CA PRO A 58 22.95 -7.49 11.09
C PRO A 58 22.72 -7.34 9.57
N THR A 59 21.64 -7.95 9.06
CA THR A 59 21.23 -7.86 7.67
C THR A 59 19.90 -7.11 7.55
N GLY A 60 19.64 -6.53 6.40
CA GLY A 60 18.34 -5.95 6.03
C GLY A 60 17.99 -6.41 4.62
N ASP A 61 16.70 -6.41 4.31
CA ASP A 61 16.23 -6.73 2.96
C ASP A 61 16.57 -5.58 1.99
N ASP A 62 16.68 -5.90 0.72
CA ASP A 62 16.68 -4.92 -0.35
C ASP A 62 15.24 -4.55 -0.73
N TYR A 63 14.98 -3.27 -0.93
CA TYR A 63 13.70 -2.77 -1.39
C TYR A 63 13.87 -1.99 -2.69
N TYR A 64 12.79 -1.90 -3.46
CA TYR A 64 12.77 -1.19 -4.73
C TYR A 64 11.71 -0.09 -4.67
N ILE A 65 12.09 1.12 -5.08
CA ILE A 65 11.25 2.31 -4.99
C ILE A 65 11.26 3.08 -6.31
N PHE A 66 10.20 3.83 -6.54
CA PHE A 66 10.13 4.88 -7.55
C PHE A 66 10.10 6.23 -6.82
N HIS A 67 11.16 7.03 -6.98
CA HIS A 67 11.31 8.29 -6.30
C HIS A 67 10.92 9.47 -7.20
N PHE A 68 9.79 10.09 -6.92
CA PHE A 68 9.30 11.31 -7.53
C PHE A 68 9.76 12.49 -6.66
N LYS A 69 10.74 13.25 -7.15
CA LYS A 69 11.28 14.41 -6.43
C LYS A 69 10.29 15.58 -6.44
N PRO A 70 10.27 16.45 -5.40
CA PRO A 70 9.47 17.67 -5.40
C PRO A 70 9.74 18.51 -6.65
N LEU A 71 8.70 19.12 -7.22
CA LEU A 71 8.80 19.85 -8.49
C LEU A 71 9.69 21.10 -8.38
N ASP A 72 9.66 21.79 -7.26
CA ASP A 72 10.43 23.02 -6.99
C ASP A 72 11.82 22.76 -6.40
N LYS A 73 12.19 21.49 -6.20
CA LYS A 73 13.47 21.05 -5.62
C LYS A 73 13.81 21.68 -4.26
N LYS A 74 12.80 22.14 -3.51
CA LYS A 74 12.95 22.66 -2.14
C LYS A 74 12.74 21.56 -1.10
N PRO A 75 13.21 21.76 0.14
CA PRO A 75 12.86 20.86 1.24
C PRO A 75 11.35 20.73 1.39
N SER A 76 10.82 19.55 1.18
CA SER A 76 9.40 19.28 1.12
C SER A 76 9.03 18.07 1.97
N PRO A 77 7.78 17.96 2.46
CA PRO A 77 7.31 16.74 3.05
C PRO A 77 7.21 15.63 1.99
N TYR A 78 7.39 14.39 2.40
CA TYR A 78 7.29 13.24 1.51
C TYR A 78 6.13 12.33 1.89
N VAL A 79 5.50 11.73 0.89
CA VAL A 79 4.48 10.70 1.08
C VAL A 79 4.95 9.39 0.46
N VAL A 80 4.99 8.32 1.26
CA VAL A 80 5.30 6.97 0.82
C VAL A 80 4.00 6.24 0.48
N ILE A 81 3.85 5.80 -0.76
CA ILE A 81 2.72 5.02 -1.25
C ILE A 81 3.10 3.55 -1.25
N ILE A 82 2.39 2.74 -0.47
CA ILE A 82 2.66 1.32 -0.34
C ILE A 82 1.65 0.46 -1.12
N PRO A 83 2.07 -0.71 -1.63
CA PRO A 83 1.20 -1.55 -2.43
C PRO A 83 0.15 -2.29 -1.59
N THR A 84 -0.86 -2.81 -2.28
CA THR A 84 -1.83 -3.79 -1.74
C THR A 84 -1.21 -5.20 -1.71
N SER A 85 -1.95 -6.22 -1.24
CA SER A 85 -1.53 -7.63 -1.39
C SER A 85 -1.32 -8.05 -2.85
N GLY A 86 -2.02 -7.41 -3.78
CA GLY A 86 -1.84 -7.61 -5.22
C GLY A 86 -0.73 -6.77 -5.84
N GLY A 87 0.16 -6.19 -5.04
CA GLY A 87 1.29 -5.40 -5.52
C GLY A 87 0.89 -4.17 -6.33
N ILE A 88 1.65 -3.89 -7.39
CA ILE A 88 1.39 -2.81 -8.35
C ILE A 88 0.80 -3.42 -9.63
N SER A 89 -0.41 -3.97 -9.53
CA SER A 89 -1.21 -4.40 -10.68
C SER A 89 -1.56 -3.19 -11.57
N GLU A 90 -2.05 -3.43 -12.81
CA GLU A 90 -2.41 -2.34 -13.73
C GLU A 90 -3.32 -1.28 -13.09
N ALA A 91 -4.41 -1.70 -12.46
CA ALA A 91 -5.33 -0.77 -11.78
C ALA A 91 -4.66 -0.05 -10.60
N ALA A 92 -3.75 -0.73 -9.90
CA ALA A 92 -2.98 -0.11 -8.81
C ALA A 92 -1.94 0.88 -9.33
N ALA A 93 -1.29 0.61 -10.47
CA ALA A 93 -0.32 1.52 -11.09
C ALA A 93 -0.99 2.84 -11.47
N VAL A 94 -2.13 2.78 -12.19
CA VAL A 94 -2.89 3.97 -12.60
C VAL A 94 -3.28 4.82 -11.37
N THR A 95 -3.84 4.20 -10.33
CA THR A 95 -4.23 4.91 -9.10
C THR A 95 -3.02 5.55 -8.40
N LYS A 96 -1.89 4.83 -8.32
CA LYS A 96 -0.67 5.34 -7.67
C LYS A 96 -0.03 6.48 -8.45
N GLU A 97 0.00 6.40 -9.77
CA GLU A 97 0.47 7.48 -10.63
C GLU A 97 -0.37 8.74 -10.43
N ARG A 98 -1.69 8.59 -10.38
CA ARG A 98 -2.61 9.70 -10.14
C ARG A 98 -2.35 10.36 -8.78
N TYR A 99 -2.23 9.57 -7.72
CA TYR A 99 -1.92 10.10 -6.38
C TYR A 99 -0.55 10.78 -6.35
N ALA A 100 0.47 10.18 -6.97
CA ALA A 100 1.80 10.78 -7.05
C ALA A 100 1.75 12.15 -7.74
N LYS A 101 1.09 12.25 -8.91
CA LYS A 101 0.92 13.51 -9.65
C LYS A 101 0.21 14.59 -8.81
N LYS A 102 -0.87 14.23 -8.13
CA LYS A 102 -1.63 15.16 -7.27
C LYS A 102 -0.79 15.65 -6.10
N LEU A 103 -0.08 14.76 -5.42
CA LEU A 103 0.80 15.12 -4.30
C LEU A 103 1.96 16.02 -4.77
N LEU A 104 2.58 15.71 -5.91
CA LEU A 104 3.63 16.55 -6.51
C LEU A 104 3.11 17.97 -6.81
N GLN A 105 1.92 18.09 -7.40
CA GLN A 105 1.28 19.39 -7.68
C GLN A 105 1.02 20.20 -6.39
N LYS A 106 0.93 19.52 -5.27
CA LYS A 106 0.78 20.11 -3.94
C LYS A 106 2.12 20.28 -3.20
N GLY A 107 3.24 20.13 -3.88
CA GLY A 107 4.57 20.38 -3.32
C GLY A 107 5.09 19.28 -2.40
N PHE A 108 4.58 18.07 -2.49
CA PHE A 108 5.14 16.90 -1.81
C PHE A 108 6.16 16.22 -2.70
N GLY A 109 7.17 15.58 -2.11
CA GLY A 109 7.89 14.50 -2.74
C GLY A 109 7.11 13.18 -2.56
N VAL A 110 7.30 12.22 -3.47
CA VAL A 110 6.58 10.95 -3.40
C VAL A 110 7.52 9.78 -3.61
N ILE A 111 7.38 8.75 -2.80
CA ILE A 111 7.98 7.44 -3.03
C ILE A 111 6.87 6.42 -3.24
N ILE A 112 6.95 5.62 -4.32
CA ILE A 112 6.13 4.43 -4.48
C ILE A 112 7.01 3.23 -4.20
N LEU A 113 6.64 2.44 -3.19
CA LEU A 113 7.35 1.21 -2.82
C LEU A 113 6.84 0.03 -3.65
N ASP A 114 7.74 -0.76 -4.24
CA ASP A 114 7.43 -2.00 -4.94
C ASP A 114 8.10 -3.19 -4.24
N ILE A 115 7.39 -3.78 -3.28
CA ILE A 115 7.89 -4.92 -2.48
C ILE A 115 8.02 -6.22 -3.26
N PHE A 116 7.51 -6.27 -4.48
CA PHE A 116 7.54 -7.46 -5.35
C PHE A 116 8.56 -7.36 -6.48
N TYR A 117 9.21 -6.22 -6.64
CA TYR A 117 10.21 -6.02 -7.69
C TYR A 117 11.34 -7.03 -7.55
N ASN A 118 11.69 -7.71 -8.64
CA ASN A 118 12.74 -8.74 -8.68
C ASN A 118 12.58 -9.93 -7.70
N THR A 119 11.41 -10.18 -7.15
CA THR A 119 11.20 -11.28 -6.21
C THR A 119 10.84 -12.62 -6.88
N GLY A 120 10.56 -12.62 -8.18
CA GLY A 120 10.05 -13.79 -8.91
C GLY A 120 8.63 -14.22 -8.52
N ILE A 121 7.97 -13.49 -7.67
CA ILE A 121 6.65 -13.81 -7.15
C ILE A 121 5.58 -13.28 -8.09
N THR A 122 4.85 -14.19 -8.74
CA THR A 122 3.84 -13.87 -9.75
C THR A 122 2.40 -13.99 -9.25
N LYS A 123 2.14 -14.54 -8.08
CA LYS A 123 0.79 -14.77 -7.53
C LYS A 123 0.68 -14.39 -6.06
N GLY A 124 -0.42 -13.73 -5.75
CA GLY A 124 -0.73 -13.01 -4.53
C GLY A 124 -0.95 -13.80 -3.26
N THR A 125 -0.14 -14.76 -2.94
CA THR A 125 -0.15 -15.40 -1.62
C THR A 125 0.97 -14.89 -0.74
N ILE A 126 0.98 -13.56 -0.42
CA ILE A 126 2.15 -13.08 0.26
C ILE A 126 1.82 -12.33 1.51
N THR A 127 2.11 -13.03 2.50
CA THR A 127 2.34 -12.59 3.86
C THR A 127 3.72 -11.92 4.02
N ARG A 128 3.97 -10.83 3.31
CA ARG A 128 5.14 -9.99 3.57
C ARG A 128 4.77 -8.77 4.41
N GLY A 129 4.03 -9.00 5.52
CA GLY A 129 3.66 -7.92 6.42
C GLY A 129 4.85 -7.07 6.89
N PRO A 130 5.91 -7.68 7.46
CA PRO A 130 7.10 -6.94 7.86
C PRO A 130 7.81 -6.26 6.70
N ALA A 131 7.85 -6.86 5.49
CA ALA A 131 8.51 -6.27 4.33
C ALA A 131 7.87 -4.95 3.89
N SER A 132 6.54 -4.84 3.91
CA SER A 132 5.87 -3.56 3.60
C SER A 132 6.21 -2.47 4.61
N SER A 133 6.19 -2.79 5.91
CA SER A 133 6.50 -1.86 6.99
C SER A 133 7.97 -1.45 6.97
N MET A 134 8.88 -2.41 6.88
CA MET A 134 10.32 -2.15 6.86
C MET A 134 10.76 -1.44 5.59
N GLY A 135 10.19 -1.79 4.42
CA GLY A 135 10.47 -1.08 3.17
C GLY A 135 9.98 0.37 3.20
N ALA A 136 8.80 0.63 3.79
CA ALA A 136 8.30 1.99 3.98
C ALA A 136 9.19 2.81 4.91
N LEU A 137 9.60 2.26 6.05
CA LEU A 137 10.50 2.91 6.99
C LEU A 137 11.91 3.12 6.39
N SER A 138 12.42 2.15 5.63
CA SER A 138 13.70 2.27 4.93
C SER A 138 13.68 3.38 3.87
N SER A 139 12.51 3.69 3.32
CA SER A 139 12.36 4.84 2.40
C SER A 139 12.61 6.18 3.10
N ILE A 140 12.29 6.30 4.39
CA ILE A 140 12.61 7.50 5.19
C ILE A 140 14.13 7.62 5.36
N GLU A 141 14.80 6.52 5.76
CA GLU A 141 16.25 6.52 5.92
C GLU A 141 16.98 6.87 4.62
N TYR A 142 16.52 6.30 3.49
CA TYR A 142 17.03 6.64 2.16
C TYR A 142 16.88 8.14 1.85
N LEU A 143 15.72 8.74 2.12
CA LEU A 143 15.52 10.17 1.88
C LEU A 143 16.44 11.03 2.74
N LYS A 144 16.62 10.66 4.00
CA LYS A 144 17.46 11.41 4.94
C LYS A 144 18.96 11.27 4.64
N SER A 145 19.40 10.12 4.12
CA SER A 145 20.80 9.91 3.75
C SER A 145 21.16 10.48 2.40
N GLU A 146 20.34 10.18 1.37
CA GLU A 146 20.69 10.51 -0.01
C GLU A 146 20.16 11.88 -0.47
N PHE A 147 19.08 12.38 0.17
CA PHE A 147 18.39 13.61 -0.23
C PHE A 147 18.07 14.53 0.96
N PRO A 148 19.03 14.82 1.87
CA PRO A 148 18.74 15.62 3.07
C PRO A 148 18.23 17.03 2.71
N ASN A 149 18.66 17.58 1.56
CA ASN A 149 18.28 18.91 1.11
C ASN A 149 16.89 18.95 0.40
N LEU A 150 16.27 17.81 0.14
CA LEU A 150 14.95 17.72 -0.48
C LEU A 150 13.84 17.37 0.49
N THR A 151 14.15 16.98 1.73
CA THR A 151 13.15 16.66 2.74
C THR A 151 13.14 17.68 3.88
N ASN A 152 11.94 18.10 4.30
CA ASN A 152 11.73 18.87 5.52
C ASN A 152 11.60 17.98 6.77
N ASN A 153 11.94 16.68 6.65
CA ASN A 153 11.82 15.65 7.69
C ASN A 153 10.37 15.38 8.17
N LYS A 154 9.36 15.67 7.33
CA LYS A 154 7.97 15.30 7.54
C LYS A 154 7.55 14.21 6.55
N PHE A 155 7.04 13.10 7.07
CA PHE A 155 6.78 11.89 6.30
C PHE A 155 5.35 11.39 6.49
N GLY A 156 4.62 11.29 5.38
CA GLY A 156 3.31 10.66 5.32
C GLY A 156 3.39 9.26 4.71
N ILE A 157 2.39 8.45 5.01
CA ILE A 157 2.25 7.12 4.41
C ILE A 157 0.82 6.88 3.96
N VAL A 158 0.64 6.29 2.78
CA VAL A 158 -0.67 5.92 2.26
C VAL A 158 -0.66 4.52 1.66
N GLY A 159 -1.71 3.75 1.92
CA GLY A 159 -1.85 2.42 1.37
C GLY A 159 -3.30 1.93 1.31
N GLY A 160 -3.57 0.97 0.42
CA GLY A 160 -4.89 0.36 0.29
C GLY A 160 -4.89 -1.12 0.67
N SER A 161 -6.01 -1.64 1.22
CA SER A 161 -6.16 -3.03 1.63
C SER A 161 -5.04 -3.44 2.61
N ARG A 162 -4.23 -4.43 2.27
CA ARG A 162 -3.05 -4.80 3.07
C ARG A 162 -2.11 -3.61 3.31
N GLY A 163 -1.91 -2.74 2.31
CA GLY A 163 -1.15 -1.50 2.49
C GLY A 163 -1.80 -0.57 3.51
N GLY A 164 -3.12 -0.50 3.53
CA GLY A 164 -3.87 0.23 4.56
C GLY A 164 -3.71 -0.37 5.97
N MET A 165 -3.67 -1.70 6.06
CA MET A 165 -3.34 -2.39 7.33
C MET A 165 -1.91 -2.08 7.78
N THR A 166 -0.95 -2.01 6.85
CA THR A 166 0.43 -1.59 7.17
C THR A 166 0.47 -0.16 7.70
N VAL A 167 -0.30 0.77 7.14
CA VAL A 167 -0.45 2.14 7.67
C VAL A 167 -0.95 2.11 9.11
N LEU A 168 -2.02 1.37 9.38
CA LEU A 168 -2.56 1.23 10.73
C LEU A 168 -1.54 0.62 11.69
N SER A 169 -0.85 -0.44 11.29
CA SER A 169 0.20 -1.06 12.11
C SER A 169 1.30 -0.07 12.47
N LEU A 170 1.82 0.68 11.48
CA LEU A 170 2.88 1.68 11.71
C LEU A 170 2.42 2.87 12.56
N ALA A 171 1.11 3.14 12.57
CA ALA A 171 0.52 4.16 13.43
C ALA A 171 0.31 3.69 14.87
N GLY A 172 0.20 2.39 15.10
CA GLY A 172 -0.10 1.83 16.41
C GLY A 172 1.11 1.77 17.34
N GLU A 173 0.85 1.78 18.66
CA GLU A 173 1.87 1.69 19.70
C GLU A 173 2.61 0.34 19.65
N LEU A 174 1.88 -0.76 19.46
CA LEU A 174 2.43 -2.13 19.53
C LEU A 174 3.59 -2.41 18.57
N ILE A 175 3.60 -1.77 17.40
CA ILE A 175 4.69 -2.01 16.44
C ILE A 175 6.01 -1.42 16.92
N ARG A 176 5.97 -0.31 17.67
CA ARG A 176 7.18 0.34 18.20
C ARG A 176 7.84 -0.47 19.31
N GLU A 177 7.07 -1.29 20.00
CA GLU A 177 7.55 -2.21 21.03
C GLU A 177 8.08 -3.53 20.44
N ASN A 178 7.73 -3.81 19.18
CA ASN A 178 8.15 -5.04 18.53
C ASN A 178 9.65 -5.04 18.24
N TYR A 179 10.32 -6.12 18.67
CA TYR A 179 11.78 -6.28 18.55
C TYR A 179 12.31 -6.09 17.13
N LEU A 180 11.57 -6.47 16.09
CA LEU A 180 11.97 -6.29 14.69
C LEU A 180 12.21 -4.82 14.30
N TYR A 181 11.57 -3.88 15.00
CA TYR A 181 11.65 -2.45 14.71
C TYR A 181 12.58 -1.69 15.65
N LYS A 182 13.35 -2.39 16.49
CA LYS A 182 14.26 -1.78 17.49
C LYS A 182 15.30 -0.85 16.86
N ASN A 183 15.71 -1.11 15.62
CA ASN A 183 16.70 -0.30 14.90
C ASN A 183 16.09 0.85 14.09
N VAL A 184 14.76 1.02 14.12
CA VAL A 184 14.06 2.11 13.44
C VAL A 184 14.26 3.42 14.18
N LYS A 185 14.85 4.42 13.52
CA LYS A 185 15.12 5.74 14.11
C LYS A 185 14.04 6.77 13.77
N HIS A 186 13.45 6.65 12.59
CA HIS A 186 12.50 7.62 12.07
C HIS A 186 11.18 6.95 11.70
N TRP A 187 10.08 7.61 12.05
CA TRP A 187 8.72 7.12 11.86
C TRP A 187 7.91 8.12 11.04
N PHE A 188 6.76 7.67 10.55
CA PHE A 188 5.82 8.53 9.85
C PHE A 188 5.10 9.49 10.81
N ASP A 189 4.78 10.69 10.29
CA ASP A 189 4.05 11.73 11.02
C ASP A 189 2.55 11.68 10.78
N ALA A 190 2.09 11.10 9.67
CA ALA A 190 0.66 10.99 9.31
C ALA A 190 0.39 9.81 8.39
N GLY A 191 -0.79 9.20 8.49
CA GLY A 191 -1.15 8.03 7.69
C GLY A 191 -2.54 8.11 7.06
N VAL A 192 -2.69 7.54 5.85
CA VAL A 192 -3.96 7.38 5.16
C VAL A 192 -4.15 5.93 4.76
N ALA A 193 -5.21 5.32 5.26
CA ALA A 193 -5.53 3.91 5.04
C ALA A 193 -6.82 3.76 4.24
N PHE A 194 -6.72 3.26 3.01
CA PHE A 194 -7.87 2.91 2.17
C PHE A 194 -8.30 1.46 2.46
N TYR A 195 -9.53 1.27 2.78
CA TYR A 195 -10.21 -0.03 3.03
C TYR A 195 -9.32 -1.04 3.78
N PRO A 196 -8.80 -0.64 4.98
CA PRO A 196 -8.05 -1.55 5.83
C PRO A 196 -8.97 -2.45 6.64
N SER A 197 -8.45 -3.57 7.15
CA SER A 197 -9.08 -4.24 8.28
C SER A 197 -8.89 -3.39 9.54
N CYS A 198 -9.96 -2.84 10.07
CA CYS A 198 -9.92 -2.01 11.26
C CYS A 198 -9.87 -2.84 12.54
N GLY A 199 -9.10 -2.37 13.50
CA GLY A 199 -9.06 -2.90 14.87
C GLY A 199 -8.71 -1.78 15.84
N LYS A 200 -9.30 -1.81 17.05
CA LYS A 200 -8.98 -0.81 18.07
C LYS A 200 -7.50 -0.92 18.46
N GLN A 201 -6.81 0.20 18.41
CA GLN A 201 -5.43 0.33 18.86
C GLN A 201 -5.15 1.78 19.25
N LYS A 202 -4.18 1.99 20.13
CA LYS A 202 -3.68 3.31 20.46
C LYS A 202 -2.79 3.80 19.31
N LEU A 203 -3.12 4.95 18.75
CA LEU A 203 -2.38 5.57 17.65
C LEU A 203 -1.31 6.53 18.19
N LEU A 204 -0.14 6.50 17.59
CA LEU A 204 0.99 7.40 17.87
C LEU A 204 1.21 8.44 16.78
N MET A 205 0.46 8.33 15.68
CA MET A 205 0.39 9.36 14.64
C MET A 205 -1.06 9.50 14.15
N PRO A 206 -1.50 10.67 13.68
CA PRO A 206 -2.83 10.85 13.13
C PRO A 206 -3.05 10.01 11.87
N VAL A 207 -4.25 9.40 11.77
CA VAL A 207 -4.64 8.55 10.65
C VAL A 207 -6.03 8.89 10.14
N VAL A 208 -6.19 8.87 8.81
CA VAL A 208 -7.50 8.86 8.15
C VAL A 208 -7.75 7.49 7.54
N VAL A 209 -8.94 6.95 7.78
CA VAL A 209 -9.42 5.69 7.21
C VAL A 209 -10.57 5.96 6.25
N PHE A 210 -10.47 5.41 5.04
CA PHE A 210 -11.53 5.42 4.03
C PHE A 210 -11.97 3.99 3.75
N ILE A 211 -13.26 3.68 3.90
CA ILE A 211 -13.77 2.33 3.67
C ILE A 211 -15.14 2.37 2.99
N GLY A 212 -15.40 1.39 2.12
CA GLY A 212 -16.72 1.23 1.50
C GLY A 212 -17.70 0.51 2.45
N GLU A 213 -18.96 0.95 2.45
CA GLU A 213 -20.02 0.30 3.22
C GLU A 213 -20.25 -1.15 2.76
N LEU A 214 -20.15 -1.39 1.45
CA LEU A 214 -20.32 -2.69 0.81
C LEU A 214 -19.01 -3.47 0.64
N ASP A 215 -18.00 -3.19 1.46
CA ASP A 215 -16.74 -3.91 1.40
C ASP A 215 -16.89 -5.35 1.91
N GLU A 216 -16.80 -6.31 0.97
CA GLU A 216 -16.88 -7.75 1.26
C GLU A 216 -15.52 -8.37 1.63
N TRP A 217 -14.41 -7.66 1.43
CA TRP A 217 -13.06 -8.15 1.73
C TRP A 217 -12.67 -7.92 3.18
N VAL A 218 -13.04 -6.75 3.68
CA VAL A 218 -12.85 -6.35 5.07
C VAL A 218 -14.13 -5.68 5.56
N SER A 219 -14.55 -6.00 6.77
CA SER A 219 -15.82 -5.50 7.28
C SER A 219 -15.75 -4.02 7.66
N SER A 220 -16.59 -3.19 7.04
CA SER A 220 -16.77 -1.79 7.43
C SER A 220 -17.35 -1.65 8.85
N ILE A 221 -18.02 -2.69 9.37
CA ILE A 221 -18.56 -2.73 10.72
C ILE A 221 -17.44 -2.57 11.76
N ASN A 222 -16.30 -3.20 11.56
CA ASN A 222 -15.16 -3.07 12.47
C ASN A 222 -14.64 -1.63 12.56
N CYS A 223 -14.60 -0.92 11.44
CA CYS A 223 -14.22 0.49 11.40
C CYS A 223 -15.26 1.37 12.11
N LYS A 224 -16.57 1.08 11.91
CA LYS A 224 -17.67 1.75 12.61
C LYS A 224 -17.60 1.51 14.12
N MET A 225 -17.33 0.26 14.53
CA MET A 225 -17.16 -0.09 15.94
C MET A 225 -15.95 0.62 16.55
N TRP A 226 -14.82 0.68 15.86
CA TRP A 226 -13.64 1.42 16.34
C TRP A 226 -13.97 2.90 16.56
N LYS A 227 -14.59 3.55 15.56
CA LYS A 227 -15.04 4.94 15.67
C LYS A 227 -15.89 5.19 16.92
N ASN A 228 -16.80 4.29 17.25
CA ASN A 228 -17.72 4.42 18.39
C ASN A 228 -17.07 4.12 19.75
N ARG A 229 -16.06 3.24 19.77
CA ARG A 229 -15.40 2.78 21.00
C ARG A 229 -14.18 3.59 21.40
N ASP A 230 -13.79 4.56 20.58
CA ASP A 230 -12.58 5.34 20.80
C ASP A 230 -12.82 6.84 20.51
N PRO A 231 -13.75 7.48 21.25
CA PRO A 231 -14.12 8.86 21.02
C PRO A 231 -12.95 9.82 21.28
N GLU A 232 -12.02 9.49 22.16
CA GLU A 232 -10.86 10.35 22.47
C GLU A 232 -9.94 10.52 21.26
N GLN A 233 -9.62 9.44 20.55
CA GLN A 233 -8.80 9.54 19.34
C GLN A 233 -9.54 10.26 18.20
N ILE A 234 -10.88 10.18 18.15
CA ILE A 234 -11.69 10.95 17.20
C ILE A 234 -11.66 12.43 17.54
N LEU A 235 -11.93 12.80 18.80
CA LEU A 235 -11.97 14.19 19.27
C LEU A 235 -10.61 14.88 19.19
N SER A 236 -9.54 14.17 19.50
CA SER A 236 -8.15 14.68 19.37
C SER A 236 -7.67 14.78 17.92
N GLY A 237 -8.43 14.26 16.95
CA GLY A 237 -8.05 14.23 15.54
C GLY A 237 -6.92 13.23 15.21
N MET A 238 -6.65 12.29 16.13
CA MET A 238 -5.73 11.18 15.88
C MET A 238 -6.34 10.14 14.94
N LEU A 239 -7.67 9.99 14.95
CA LEU A 239 -8.39 9.05 14.10
C LEU A 239 -9.56 9.75 13.39
N GLN A 240 -9.62 9.62 12.07
CA GLN A 240 -10.78 9.99 11.27
C GLN A 240 -11.22 8.79 10.44
N ILE A 241 -12.51 8.47 10.41
CA ILE A 241 -13.05 7.34 9.65
C ILE A 241 -14.21 7.80 8.79
N PHE A 242 -14.08 7.61 7.47
CA PHE A 242 -15.09 7.89 6.46
C PHE A 242 -15.61 6.57 5.86
N ILE A 243 -16.90 6.33 5.97
CA ILE A 243 -17.58 5.15 5.42
C ILE A 243 -18.41 5.62 4.23
N TYR A 244 -18.07 5.15 3.04
CA TYR A 244 -18.74 5.54 1.79
C TYR A 244 -19.89 4.61 1.46
N LYS A 245 -21.11 5.16 1.40
CA LYS A 245 -22.31 4.41 0.98
C LYS A 245 -22.13 3.87 -0.43
N ASN A 246 -22.66 2.68 -0.67
CA ASN A 246 -22.63 2.01 -1.98
C ASN A 246 -21.24 1.84 -2.59
N ALA A 247 -20.16 1.86 -1.79
CA ALA A 247 -18.80 1.63 -2.25
C ALA A 247 -18.30 0.26 -1.80
N HIS A 248 -17.64 -0.44 -2.73
CA HIS A 248 -17.02 -1.75 -2.51
C HIS A 248 -15.52 -1.61 -2.16
N HIS A 249 -14.86 -2.74 -1.92
CA HIS A 249 -13.40 -2.81 -1.80
C HIS A 249 -12.72 -2.27 -3.05
N GLY A 250 -11.66 -1.49 -2.90
CA GLY A 250 -10.92 -0.93 -4.05
C GLY A 250 -11.71 0.13 -4.83
N PHE A 251 -12.63 0.83 -4.20
CA PHE A 251 -13.50 1.86 -4.80
C PHE A 251 -12.74 2.99 -5.53
N ASN A 252 -11.46 3.16 -5.27
CA ASN A 252 -10.58 4.15 -5.91
C ASN A 252 -9.80 3.60 -7.12
N ARG A 253 -10.09 2.37 -7.57
CA ARG A 253 -9.46 1.74 -8.74
C ARG A 253 -10.26 2.00 -9.99
N GLU A 254 -10.00 3.10 -10.68
CA GLU A 254 -10.78 3.55 -11.85
C GLU A 254 -10.87 2.55 -13.02
N LEU A 255 -9.95 1.60 -13.14
CA LEU A 255 -10.04 0.53 -14.13
C LEU A 255 -11.11 -0.53 -13.77
N HIS A 256 -11.61 -0.57 -12.54
CA HIS A 256 -12.66 -1.50 -12.10
C HIS A 256 -14.07 -0.87 -12.20
N LYS A 257 -14.40 -0.22 -13.31
CA LYS A 257 -15.72 0.43 -13.52
C LYS A 257 -16.89 -0.55 -13.39
N LYS A 258 -16.71 -1.79 -13.86
CA LYS A 258 -17.66 -2.87 -13.64
C LYS A 258 -17.33 -3.62 -12.37
N LEU A 259 -18.35 -4.24 -11.75
CA LEU A 259 -18.17 -5.09 -10.59
C LEU A 259 -17.24 -6.27 -10.96
N VAL A 260 -16.13 -6.37 -10.27
CA VAL A 260 -15.15 -7.44 -10.42
C VAL A 260 -15.27 -8.36 -9.22
N ARG A 261 -15.50 -9.66 -9.45
CA ARG A 261 -15.51 -10.66 -8.40
C ARG A 261 -14.19 -11.41 -8.36
N SER A 262 -13.67 -11.61 -7.16
CA SER A 262 -12.41 -12.30 -6.96
C SER A 262 -12.51 -13.77 -7.37
N THR A 263 -11.50 -14.24 -8.09
CA THR A 263 -11.22 -15.66 -8.35
C THR A 263 -10.16 -16.23 -7.42
N GLU A 264 -9.69 -15.45 -6.46
CA GLU A 264 -8.66 -15.82 -5.50
C GLU A 264 -9.17 -16.93 -4.58
N LYS A 265 -8.59 -18.13 -4.69
CA LYS A 265 -9.00 -19.32 -3.92
C LYS A 265 -8.43 -19.36 -2.49
N SER A 266 -7.49 -18.47 -2.17
CA SER A 266 -6.90 -18.41 -0.84
C SER A 266 -7.80 -17.61 0.12
N HIS A 267 -7.96 -18.10 1.34
CA HIS A 267 -8.60 -17.37 2.45
C HIS A 267 -10.04 -16.92 2.21
N ASP A 268 -10.89 -17.73 1.59
CA ASP A 268 -12.31 -17.43 1.39
C ASP A 268 -12.61 -16.12 0.63
N TYR A 269 -11.70 -15.68 -0.23
CA TYR A 269 -11.87 -14.46 -1.03
C TYR A 269 -12.60 -14.68 -2.36
N VAL A 270 -12.96 -15.91 -2.68
CA VAL A 270 -13.71 -16.22 -3.91
C VAL A 270 -15.04 -15.48 -3.91
N GLY A 271 -15.34 -14.84 -5.02
CA GLY A 271 -16.62 -14.15 -5.23
C GLY A 271 -16.72 -12.76 -4.60
N ARG A 272 -15.78 -12.34 -3.72
CA ARG A 272 -15.82 -11.01 -3.09
C ARG A 272 -15.67 -9.88 -4.12
N ALA A 273 -16.53 -8.89 -3.99
CA ALA A 273 -16.67 -7.81 -4.94
C ALA A 273 -15.66 -6.68 -4.75
N SER A 274 -15.21 -6.13 -5.87
CA SER A 274 -14.48 -4.86 -5.97
C SER A 274 -15.07 -4.05 -7.10
N GLN A 275 -15.32 -2.77 -6.88
CA GLN A 275 -15.86 -1.88 -7.91
C GLN A 275 -15.40 -0.45 -7.66
N TYR A 276 -15.11 0.28 -8.74
CA TYR A 276 -14.88 1.71 -8.73
C TYR A 276 -16.14 2.47 -8.33
N ASN A 277 -15.99 3.45 -7.45
CA ASN A 277 -17.04 4.38 -7.10
C ASN A 277 -16.48 5.80 -7.20
N GLU A 278 -16.88 6.51 -8.25
CA GLU A 278 -16.33 7.82 -8.58
C GLU A 278 -16.50 8.85 -7.48
N LYS A 279 -17.67 8.87 -6.81
CA LYS A 279 -17.95 9.82 -5.73
C LYS A 279 -17.04 9.56 -4.52
N ALA A 280 -16.92 8.30 -4.11
CA ALA A 280 -16.06 7.90 -3.00
C ALA A 280 -14.58 8.14 -3.33
N ASP A 281 -14.14 7.86 -4.57
CA ASP A 281 -12.79 8.06 -5.02
C ASP A 281 -12.40 9.55 -4.99
N LYS A 282 -13.18 10.42 -5.64
CA LYS A 282 -12.90 11.86 -5.69
C LYS A 282 -12.90 12.51 -4.30
N ASP A 283 -13.88 12.19 -3.46
CA ASP A 283 -13.97 12.74 -2.11
C ASP A 283 -12.81 12.27 -1.23
N SER A 284 -12.46 10.98 -1.29
CA SER A 284 -11.33 10.45 -0.51
C SER A 284 -9.97 10.97 -0.99
N GLU A 285 -9.78 11.19 -2.30
CA GLU A 285 -8.57 11.81 -2.84
C GLU A 285 -8.40 13.24 -2.32
N ILE A 286 -9.45 14.06 -2.35
CA ILE A 286 -9.43 15.42 -1.82
C ILE A 286 -9.07 15.41 -0.33
N LYS A 287 -9.79 14.62 0.47
CA LYS A 287 -9.57 14.51 1.91
C LYS A 287 -8.16 13.98 2.27
N MET A 288 -7.62 13.04 1.48
CA MET A 288 -6.25 12.56 1.65
C MET A 288 -5.24 13.69 1.48
N ILE A 289 -5.40 14.48 0.42
CA ILE A 289 -4.48 15.59 0.12
C ILE A 289 -4.57 16.67 1.20
N GLU A 290 -5.76 17.11 1.54
CA GLU A 290 -6.00 18.11 2.60
C GLU A 290 -5.45 17.65 3.96
N PHE A 291 -5.62 16.38 4.28
CA PHE A 291 -5.07 15.80 5.50
C PHE A 291 -3.54 15.86 5.53
N PHE A 292 -2.86 15.47 4.44
CA PHE A 292 -1.41 15.57 4.37
C PHE A 292 -0.93 17.03 4.36
N GLU A 293 -1.61 17.94 3.67
CA GLU A 293 -1.30 19.38 3.72
C GLU A 293 -1.36 19.89 5.16
N LYS A 294 -2.43 19.58 5.89
CA LYS A 294 -2.61 20.00 7.27
C LYS A 294 -1.60 19.39 8.26
N LYS A 295 -1.15 18.15 8.03
CA LYS A 295 -0.33 17.43 9.00
C LYS A 295 1.17 17.47 8.71
N LEU A 296 1.57 17.67 7.46
CA LEU A 296 2.98 17.55 7.04
C LEU A 296 3.59 18.87 6.57
N LYS A 297 2.79 19.85 6.12
CA LYS A 297 3.32 21.16 5.80
C LYS A 297 3.47 21.98 7.08
N LEU A 298 4.62 22.60 7.22
CA LEU A 298 4.86 23.60 8.25
C LEU A 298 4.09 24.86 7.84
N HIS A 299 3.22 25.31 8.69
CA HIS A 299 2.56 26.62 8.58
C HIS A 299 3.47 27.70 9.15
#